data_fdc0d8bb47d56d03f2c91fec1bc75bf0
#
_entry.id   fdc0d8bb47d56d03f2c91fec1bc75bf0
#
_cell.length_a   1.000
_cell.length_b   1.000
_cell.length_c   1.000
_cell.angle_alpha   90.00
_cell.angle_beta   90.00
_cell.angle_gamma   90.00
#
_symmetry.space_group_name_H-M   'P 1'
#
loop_
_entity.id
_entity.type
_entity.pdbx_description
1 polymer ?
#
loop_
_entity_poly.entity_id
_entity_poly.type
_entity_poly.pdbx_seq_one_letter_code
_entity_poly.pdbx_strand_id
1 'polypeptide(L)'
;PVGYRAPSWNHSPNTLTIVRKMGFLYESSLMHDDRPYELVQNGEATGLVELPVDWILDDAPLFNPRGNSYMNPRDVMQVWIDEFDKAWEEGTMFSLTMHPHVSGHRSRIVALEGLIEHITTKGGVWFGTHEQAARYVRGQAGMD
;
A
#
# COMPACT_ATOMS: atom_id res chain seq x y z
N PRO A 1 -15.07 -4.92 9.74
CA PRO A 1 -13.80 -4.77 9.03
C PRO A 1 -13.10 -6.12 8.94
N VAL A 2 -12.41 -6.36 7.83
CA VAL A 2 -11.71 -7.61 7.59
C VAL A 2 -10.19 -7.43 7.52
N GLY A 3 -9.70 -6.22 7.69
CA GLY A 3 -8.29 -5.89 7.67
C GLY A 3 -7.96 -4.70 8.54
N TYR A 4 -6.67 -4.51 8.79
CA TYR A 4 -6.13 -3.49 9.66
C TYR A 4 -4.97 -2.75 8.99
N ARG A 5 -4.85 -1.47 9.28
CA ARG A 5 -3.65 -0.64 9.02
C ARG A 5 -3.40 0.20 10.26
N ALA A 6 -2.20 0.11 10.80
CA ALA A 6 -1.82 0.87 11.97
C ALA A 6 -1.66 2.36 11.63
N PRO A 7 -2.08 3.29 12.50
CA PRO A 7 -1.77 4.69 12.35
C PRO A 7 -0.27 4.92 12.24
N SER A 8 0.15 5.71 11.24
CA SER A 8 1.58 5.95 10.93
C SER A 8 2.40 4.66 10.77
N TRP A 9 1.74 3.56 10.40
CA TRP A 9 2.32 2.23 10.21
C TRP A 9 3.10 1.68 11.41
N ASN A 10 2.75 2.13 12.61
CA ASN A 10 3.43 1.76 13.85
C ASN A 10 2.70 0.62 14.56
N HIS A 11 3.40 -0.48 14.76
CA HIS A 11 2.93 -1.60 15.59
C HIS A 11 3.36 -1.43 17.05
N SER A 12 2.45 -1.75 17.96
CA SER A 12 2.80 -2.11 19.33
C SER A 12 3.23 -3.59 19.40
N PRO A 13 3.91 -4.01 20.47
CA PRO A 13 4.24 -5.43 20.66
C PRO A 13 3.02 -6.37 20.61
N ASN A 14 1.83 -5.85 20.85
CA ASN A 14 0.59 -6.63 20.91
C ASN A 14 -0.26 -6.54 19.63
N THR A 15 0.07 -5.64 18.69
CA THR A 15 -0.77 -5.36 17.53
C THR A 15 -1.07 -6.62 16.74
N LEU A 16 -0.07 -7.37 16.32
CA LEU A 16 -0.24 -8.57 15.52
C LEU A 16 -1.08 -9.63 16.23
N THR A 17 -0.85 -9.83 17.54
CA THR A 17 -1.64 -10.76 18.37
C THR A 17 -3.11 -10.37 18.42
N ILE A 18 -3.41 -9.08 18.52
CA ILE A 18 -4.78 -8.57 18.58
C ILE A 18 -5.48 -8.73 17.23
N VAL A 19 -4.83 -8.30 16.15
CA VAL A 19 -5.33 -8.40 14.77
C VAL A 19 -5.66 -9.84 14.40
N ARG A 20 -4.76 -10.78 14.76
CA ARG A 20 -4.95 -12.21 14.59
C ARG A 20 -6.17 -12.75 15.38
N LYS A 21 -6.30 -12.37 16.64
CA LYS A 21 -7.44 -12.76 17.49
C LYS A 21 -8.78 -12.22 16.99
N MET A 22 -8.78 -11.08 16.32
CA MET A 22 -9.97 -10.50 15.72
C MET A 22 -10.40 -11.20 14.43
N GLY A 23 -9.62 -12.14 13.92
CA GLY A 23 -9.93 -12.89 12.70
C GLY A 23 -9.84 -12.04 11.43
N PHE A 24 -8.97 -11.04 11.40
CA PHE A 24 -8.75 -10.25 10.20
C PHE A 24 -8.05 -11.09 9.12
N LEU A 25 -8.29 -10.74 7.85
CA LEU A 25 -7.71 -11.42 6.70
C LEU A 25 -6.33 -10.87 6.36
N TYR A 26 -6.13 -9.57 6.59
CA TYR A 26 -4.89 -8.89 6.21
C TYR A 26 -4.49 -7.79 7.20
N GLU A 27 -3.24 -7.49 7.14
CA GLU A 27 -2.57 -6.34 7.70
C GLU A 27 -1.94 -5.52 6.56
N SER A 28 -1.69 -4.23 6.75
CA SER A 28 -1.11 -3.38 5.71
C SER A 28 -0.35 -2.20 6.34
N SER A 29 0.70 -2.52 7.09
CA SER A 29 1.53 -1.50 7.76
C SER A 29 3.03 -1.79 7.66
N LEU A 30 3.40 -2.98 7.19
CA LEU A 30 4.78 -3.39 7.11
C LEU A 30 5.33 -3.25 5.69
N MET A 31 6.65 -3.19 5.56
CA MET A 31 7.34 -2.92 4.31
C MET A 31 8.58 -3.82 4.15
N HIS A 32 8.38 -5.11 4.38
CA HIS A 32 9.45 -6.10 4.32
C HIS A 32 9.71 -6.61 2.89
N ASP A 33 8.69 -6.54 2.04
CA ASP A 33 8.74 -6.98 0.64
C ASP A 33 7.77 -6.10 -0.17
N ASP A 34 7.98 -5.99 -1.47
CA ASP A 34 7.07 -5.29 -2.39
C ASP A 34 5.87 -6.16 -2.81
N ARG A 35 5.92 -7.44 -2.52
CA ARG A 35 4.87 -8.42 -2.81
C ARG A 35 4.11 -8.77 -1.55
N PRO A 36 2.80 -9.07 -1.64
CA PRO A 36 2.06 -9.61 -0.52
C PRO A 36 2.69 -10.89 0.04
N TYR A 37 2.76 -11.01 1.35
CA TYR A 37 3.33 -12.18 2.03
C TYR A 37 2.53 -12.57 3.27
N GLU A 38 2.70 -13.80 3.75
CA GLU A 38 2.12 -14.23 5.01
C GLU A 38 2.97 -13.75 6.19
N LEU A 39 2.31 -13.17 7.19
CA LEU A 39 2.96 -12.76 8.42
C LEU A 39 3.32 -13.97 9.30
N VAL A 40 4.51 -13.93 9.87
CA VAL A 40 5.02 -14.92 10.81
C VAL A 40 5.15 -14.31 12.20
N GLN A 41 4.67 -15.01 13.23
CA GLN A 41 4.80 -14.59 14.63
C GLN A 41 5.42 -15.72 15.43
N ASN A 42 6.56 -15.45 16.10
CA ASN A 42 7.30 -16.44 16.89
C ASN A 42 7.70 -17.71 16.09
N GLY A 43 7.97 -17.54 14.80
CA GLY A 43 8.35 -18.65 13.92
C GLY A 43 7.15 -19.44 13.34
N GLU A 44 5.92 -19.04 13.65
CA GLU A 44 4.69 -19.68 13.16
C GLU A 44 3.94 -18.80 12.17
N ALA A 45 3.43 -19.38 11.10
CA ALA A 45 2.53 -18.74 10.16
C ALA A 45 1.25 -18.28 10.87
N THR A 46 0.78 -17.07 10.55
CA THR A 46 -0.34 -16.45 11.27
C THR A 46 -1.68 -16.59 10.57
N GLY A 47 -1.68 -16.91 9.29
CA GLY A 47 -2.86 -16.84 8.42
C GLY A 47 -3.24 -15.42 8.00
N LEU A 48 -2.46 -14.40 8.39
CA LEU A 48 -2.65 -13.02 7.98
C LEU A 48 -1.80 -12.68 6.78
N VAL A 49 -2.40 -12.10 5.75
CA VAL A 49 -1.66 -11.55 4.61
C VAL A 49 -1.20 -10.13 4.94
N GLU A 50 0.07 -9.84 4.77
CA GLU A 50 0.55 -8.47 4.66
C GLU A 50 0.33 -7.99 3.23
N LEU A 51 -0.34 -6.85 3.08
CA LEU A 51 -0.40 -6.06 1.86
C LEU A 51 0.54 -4.87 2.06
N PRO A 52 1.79 -4.97 1.60
CA PRO A 52 2.84 -4.06 2.03
C PRO A 52 2.59 -2.62 1.62
N VAL A 53 3.19 -1.72 2.37
CA VAL A 53 3.24 -0.28 2.12
C VAL A 53 4.70 0.14 1.98
N ASP A 54 4.92 1.29 1.38
CA ASP A 54 6.25 1.88 1.29
C ASP A 54 6.19 3.41 1.41
N TRP A 55 7.24 4.01 1.99
CA TRP A 55 7.36 5.46 2.16
C TRP A 55 7.45 6.20 0.83
N ILE A 56 7.98 5.59 -0.22
CA ILE A 56 8.02 6.18 -1.56
C ILE A 56 6.62 6.26 -2.19
N LEU A 57 5.72 5.39 -1.75
CA LEU A 57 4.31 5.32 -2.14
C LEU A 57 3.39 5.92 -1.06
N ASP A 58 3.84 6.98 -0.40
CA ASP A 58 3.05 7.76 0.55
C ASP A 58 3.20 9.27 0.24
N ASP A 59 2.10 9.98 0.16
CA ASP A 59 2.10 11.40 -0.15
C ASP A 59 2.65 12.27 0.98
N ALA A 60 2.52 11.83 2.23
CA ALA A 60 2.92 12.64 3.37
C ALA A 60 4.42 12.91 3.46
N PRO A 61 5.33 11.93 3.28
CA PRO A 61 6.77 12.21 3.25
C PRO A 61 7.19 13.14 2.13
N LEU A 62 6.55 13.02 0.96
CA LEU A 62 6.93 13.74 -0.24
C LEU A 62 6.39 15.18 -0.28
N PHE A 63 5.25 15.43 0.39
CA PHE A 63 4.59 16.73 0.39
C PHE A 63 4.50 17.38 1.78
N ASN A 64 5.22 16.88 2.79
CA ASN A 64 5.09 17.37 4.15
C ASN A 64 5.68 18.79 4.31
N PRO A 65 4.86 19.82 4.54
CA PRO A 65 5.35 21.19 4.71
C PRO A 65 6.13 21.39 6.00
N ARG A 66 6.03 20.46 6.95
CA ARG A 66 6.71 20.55 8.26
C ARG A 66 8.13 19.99 8.24
N GLY A 67 8.50 19.24 7.19
CA GLY A 67 9.77 18.52 7.11
C GLY A 67 10.74 19.02 6.04
N ASN A 68 10.56 20.20 5.46
CA ASN A 68 11.33 20.74 4.32
C ASN A 68 11.30 19.86 3.05
N SER A 69 10.35 18.94 2.94
CA SER A 69 10.22 17.97 1.84
C SER A 69 9.08 18.33 0.89
N TYR A 70 8.93 19.64 0.58
CA TYR A 70 7.91 20.06 -0.37
C TYR A 70 8.39 19.81 -1.80
N MET A 71 8.16 18.61 -2.30
CA MET A 71 8.54 18.24 -3.66
C MET A 71 7.58 18.83 -4.70
N ASN A 72 8.08 19.03 -5.92
CA ASN A 72 7.26 19.38 -7.06
C ASN A 72 6.27 18.24 -7.36
N PRO A 73 4.95 18.50 -7.43
CA PRO A 73 3.96 17.45 -7.67
C PRO A 73 4.17 16.66 -8.98
N ARG A 74 4.74 17.28 -10.01
CA ARG A 74 5.04 16.58 -11.26
C ARG A 74 6.20 15.59 -11.14
N ASP A 75 7.20 15.92 -10.34
CA ASP A 75 8.33 15.03 -10.08
C ASP A 75 7.86 13.84 -9.21
N VAL A 76 6.99 14.09 -8.23
CA VAL A 76 6.36 13.03 -7.42
C VAL A 76 5.48 12.13 -8.29
N MET A 77 4.70 12.70 -9.20
CA MET A 77 3.92 11.91 -10.16
C MET A 77 4.83 10.99 -10.98
N GLN A 78 5.98 11.48 -11.43
CA GLN A 78 6.90 10.66 -12.20
C GLN A 78 7.48 9.51 -11.36
N VAL A 79 7.83 9.76 -10.11
CA VAL A 79 8.25 8.69 -9.17
C VAL A 79 7.17 7.61 -9.07
N TRP A 80 5.92 7.99 -8.84
CA TRP A 80 4.82 7.03 -8.71
C TRP A 80 4.51 6.28 -10.02
N ILE A 81 4.71 6.94 -11.17
CA ILE A 81 4.60 6.28 -12.48
C ILE A 81 5.70 5.23 -12.65
N ASP A 82 6.94 5.55 -12.30
CA ASP A 82 8.07 4.64 -12.43
C ASP A 82 7.90 3.42 -11.50
N GLU A 83 7.44 3.63 -10.26
CA GLU A 83 7.12 2.57 -9.30
C GLU A 83 5.96 1.69 -9.81
N PHE A 84 4.90 2.30 -10.33
CA PHE A 84 3.80 1.56 -10.93
C PHE A 84 4.24 0.74 -12.15
N ASP A 85 5.04 1.33 -13.04
CA ASP A 85 5.50 0.66 -14.26
C ASP A 85 6.36 -0.55 -13.93
N LYS A 86 7.19 -0.48 -12.89
CA LYS A 86 7.95 -1.63 -12.41
C LYS A 86 7.06 -2.71 -11.78
N ALA A 87 6.13 -2.32 -10.92
CA ALA A 87 5.16 -3.25 -10.36
C ALA A 87 4.34 -3.96 -11.46
N TRP A 88 3.97 -3.23 -12.52
CA TRP A 88 3.25 -3.78 -13.67
C TRP A 88 4.10 -4.78 -14.47
N GLU A 89 5.37 -4.46 -14.75
CA GLU A 89 6.33 -5.35 -15.43
C GLU A 89 6.55 -6.64 -14.64
N GLU A 90 6.61 -6.54 -13.33
CA GLU A 90 6.82 -7.68 -12.41
C GLU A 90 5.53 -8.46 -12.09
N GLY A 91 4.36 -7.92 -12.45
CA GLY A 91 3.07 -8.53 -12.17
C GLY A 91 2.76 -8.57 -10.68
N THR A 92 3.13 -7.52 -9.93
CA THR A 92 2.93 -7.42 -8.50
C THR A 92 1.94 -6.31 -8.10
N MET A 93 1.86 -6.01 -6.82
CA MET A 93 0.94 -5.02 -6.26
C MET A 93 1.54 -3.61 -6.30
N PHE A 94 0.71 -2.63 -6.60
CA PHE A 94 1.00 -1.21 -6.41
C PHE A 94 -0.01 -0.64 -5.40
N SER A 95 0.47 -0.11 -4.28
CA SER A 95 -0.37 0.41 -3.19
C SER A 95 0.08 1.81 -2.77
N LEU A 96 -0.58 2.84 -3.31
CA LEU A 96 -0.32 4.23 -2.98
C LEU A 96 -1.16 4.68 -1.78
N THR A 97 -0.49 5.22 -0.76
CA THR A 97 -1.15 5.83 0.41
C THR A 97 -1.28 7.33 0.22
N MET A 98 -2.50 7.84 0.40
CA MET A 98 -2.78 9.26 0.23
C MET A 98 -3.62 9.81 1.38
N HIS A 99 -3.36 11.06 1.72
CA HIS A 99 -4.08 11.79 2.76
C HIS A 99 -4.84 12.96 2.12
N PRO A 100 -6.17 13.07 2.29
CA PRO A 100 -6.95 14.15 1.69
C PRO A 100 -6.44 15.56 2.05
N HIS A 101 -5.95 15.74 3.27
CA HIS A 101 -5.38 17.02 3.72
C HIS A 101 -3.96 17.28 3.18
N VAL A 102 -3.31 16.29 2.57
CA VAL A 102 -2.01 16.41 1.91
C VAL A 102 -2.19 16.57 0.41
N SER A 103 -2.74 15.58 -0.25
CA SER A 103 -2.86 15.54 -1.72
C SER A 103 -4.12 16.19 -2.28
N GLY A 104 -5.12 16.50 -1.44
CA GLY A 104 -6.35 17.17 -1.87
C GLY A 104 -6.20 18.65 -2.26
N HIS A 105 -4.97 19.17 -2.31
CA HIS A 105 -4.70 20.52 -2.78
C HIS A 105 -4.60 20.59 -4.30
N ARG A 106 -5.01 21.74 -4.89
CA ARG A 106 -5.09 21.96 -6.34
C ARG A 106 -3.84 21.55 -7.13
N SER A 107 -2.66 21.87 -6.62
CA SER A 107 -1.39 21.55 -7.30
C SER A 107 -0.99 20.08 -7.18
N ARG A 108 -1.46 19.37 -6.14
CA ARG A 108 -1.07 17.98 -5.87
C ARG A 108 -2.05 16.98 -6.45
N ILE A 109 -3.34 17.34 -6.52
CA ILE A 109 -4.35 16.47 -7.11
C ILE A 109 -4.05 16.13 -8.58
N VAL A 110 -3.41 17.03 -9.32
CA VAL A 110 -2.97 16.75 -10.70
C VAL A 110 -1.95 15.60 -10.79
N ALA A 111 -1.19 15.33 -9.75
CA ALA A 111 -0.29 14.18 -9.71
C ALA A 111 -1.09 12.87 -9.68
N LEU A 112 -2.13 12.81 -8.86
CA LEU A 112 -3.04 11.65 -8.82
C LEU A 112 -3.82 11.47 -10.12
N GLU A 113 -4.34 12.56 -10.70
CA GLU A 113 -5.06 12.52 -11.97
C GLU A 113 -4.17 11.96 -13.08
N GLY A 114 -2.93 12.46 -13.22
CA GLY A 114 -1.98 11.98 -14.21
C GLY A 114 -1.55 10.53 -14.00
N LEU A 115 -1.37 10.10 -12.75
CA LEU A 115 -1.09 8.70 -12.44
C LEU A 115 -2.25 7.79 -12.81
N ILE A 116 -3.50 8.14 -12.47
CA ILE A 116 -4.68 7.34 -12.83
C ILE A 116 -4.83 7.25 -14.35
N GLU A 117 -4.62 8.34 -15.08
CA GLU A 117 -4.64 8.34 -16.54
C GLU A 117 -3.59 7.40 -17.12
N HIS A 118 -2.35 7.44 -16.59
CA HIS A 118 -1.27 6.55 -16.99
C HIS A 118 -1.64 5.07 -16.75
N ILE A 119 -2.09 4.72 -15.56
CA ILE A 119 -2.48 3.36 -15.17
C ILE A 119 -3.60 2.84 -16.07
N THR A 120 -4.63 3.63 -16.29
CA THR A 120 -5.79 3.21 -17.10
C THR A 120 -5.44 3.05 -18.57
N THR A 121 -4.54 3.90 -19.09
CA THR A 121 -4.05 3.80 -20.47
C THR A 121 -3.18 2.57 -20.71
N LYS A 122 -2.37 2.18 -19.72
CA LYS A 122 -1.50 1.00 -19.83
C LYS A 122 -2.30 -0.30 -19.97
N GLY A 123 -3.45 -0.41 -19.32
CA GLY A 123 -4.30 -1.61 -19.37
C GLY A 123 -3.72 -2.80 -18.62
N GLY A 124 -4.49 -3.90 -18.56
CA GLY A 124 -4.07 -5.12 -17.87
C GLY A 124 -3.97 -4.98 -16.35
N VAL A 125 -4.63 -3.97 -15.77
CA VAL A 125 -4.58 -3.64 -14.34
C VAL A 125 -5.89 -4.03 -13.67
N TRP A 126 -5.77 -4.66 -12.53
CA TRP A 126 -6.90 -4.95 -11.66
C TRP A 126 -6.97 -3.93 -10.52
N PHE A 127 -7.99 -3.09 -10.52
CA PHE A 127 -8.31 -2.20 -9.41
C PHE A 127 -9.12 -2.96 -8.37
N GLY A 128 -8.43 -3.51 -7.39
CA GLY A 128 -9.04 -4.29 -6.32
C GLY A 128 -9.08 -3.55 -4.99
N THR A 129 -10.03 -3.91 -4.13
CA THR A 129 -9.96 -3.54 -2.72
C THR A 129 -8.89 -4.38 -2.00
N HIS A 130 -8.39 -3.92 -0.86
CA HIS A 130 -7.47 -4.69 -0.03
C HIS A 130 -8.05 -6.06 0.38
N GLU A 131 -9.36 -6.11 0.65
CA GLU A 131 -10.03 -7.40 0.91
C GLU A 131 -9.96 -8.35 -0.28
N GLN A 132 -10.21 -7.84 -1.49
CA GLN A 132 -10.13 -8.67 -2.70
C GLN A 132 -8.70 -9.14 -2.96
N ALA A 133 -7.71 -8.26 -2.80
CA ALA A 133 -6.31 -8.61 -2.93
C ALA A 133 -5.89 -9.68 -1.90
N ALA A 134 -6.26 -9.50 -0.64
CA ALA A 134 -5.96 -10.46 0.42
C ALA A 134 -6.59 -11.83 0.15
N ARG A 135 -7.86 -11.88 -0.27
CA ARG A 135 -8.52 -13.14 -0.63
C ARG A 135 -7.88 -13.82 -1.83
N TYR A 136 -7.48 -13.05 -2.84
CA TYR A 136 -6.74 -13.59 -3.98
C TYR A 136 -5.42 -14.23 -3.55
N VAL A 137 -4.61 -13.52 -2.76
CA VAL A 137 -3.32 -14.02 -2.26
C VAL A 137 -3.51 -15.27 -1.41
N ARG A 138 -4.49 -15.29 -0.49
CA ARG A 138 -4.81 -16.46 0.33
C ARG A 138 -5.14 -17.67 -0.52
N GLY A 139 -6.02 -17.51 -1.51
CA GLY A 139 -6.41 -18.59 -2.43
C GLY A 139 -5.23 -19.14 -3.23
N GLN A 140 -4.31 -18.26 -3.70
CA GLN A 140 -3.10 -18.70 -4.41
C GLN A 140 -2.11 -19.44 -3.49
N ALA A 141 -2.04 -19.06 -2.23
CA ALA A 141 -1.15 -19.66 -1.23
C ALA A 141 -1.74 -20.88 -0.51
N GLY A 142 -3.01 -21.23 -0.77
CA GLY A 142 -3.68 -22.35 -0.09
C GLY A 142 -3.88 -22.11 1.41
N MET A 143 -4.13 -20.85 1.80
CA MET A 143 -4.30 -20.42 3.20
C MET A 143 -5.77 -20.45 3.67
N ASP A 144 -6.69 -21.00 2.93
CA ASP A 144 -8.14 -21.09 3.24
C ASP A 144 -8.50 -22.31 4.05
#